data_ccda0902c6e7e7da324003f257804766
#
_entry.id   ccda0902c6e7e7da324003f257804766
#
_cell.length_a   1.000
_cell.length_b   1.000
_cell.length_c   1.000
_cell.angle_alpha   90.00
_cell.angle_beta   90.00
_cell.angle_gamma   90.00
#
_symmetry.space_group_name_H-M   'P 1'
#
loop_
_entity.id
_entity.type
_entity.pdbx_description
1 polymer ?
#
loop_
_entity_poly.entity_id
_entity_poly.type
_entity_poly.pdbx_seq_one_letter_code
_entity_poly.pdbx_strand_id
1 'polypeptide(L)'
;MHSPNERAKGVVLLAHGFMGYKEYGMFPWLAQQFAELGYIAHRFNFSHSGMLPGDGPFERVELFEQATWNRQVEDLEILVSAVKKPDMPLYLFGHSRGGVSTLLSLGRRVVEADGAIVLSSPSHCLTMTQEQQESLLAAGSMELPSGRTGQTLHAGKAFLHEQLEDPEGHDLLGLASTIDVPVLVVHGDKDPTVPPSCGEELQSVLENGTLAFIPGGNHVLNTTNPFPVDGEPSEQLAGAWLSIETWLS
;
A
#
# COMPACT_ATOMS: atom_id res chain seq x y z
N MET A 1 -2.89 15.67 5.19
CA MET A 1 -1.79 15.71 6.19
C MET A 1 -2.41 15.76 7.57
N HIS A 2 -1.95 14.93 8.47
CA HIS A 2 -2.25 14.98 9.91
C HIS A 2 -0.95 15.28 10.63
N SER A 3 -0.99 16.15 11.62
CA SER A 3 0.22 16.59 12.34
C SER A 3 0.00 16.50 13.85
N PRO A 4 1.04 16.14 14.61
CA PRO A 4 0.96 16.12 16.06
C PRO A 4 0.82 17.53 16.64
N ASN A 5 0.33 17.61 17.86
CA ASN A 5 0.20 18.87 18.62
C ASN A 5 1.56 19.37 19.17
N GLU A 6 2.57 18.51 19.22
CA GLU A 6 3.92 18.76 19.73
C GLU A 6 4.96 18.59 18.61
N ARG A 7 6.26 18.69 18.96
CA ARG A 7 7.35 18.43 18.00
C ARG A 7 7.25 16.99 17.48
N ALA A 8 7.15 16.84 16.15
CA ALA A 8 6.97 15.55 15.53
C ALA A 8 8.16 14.60 15.78
N LYS A 9 7.84 13.32 16.03
CA LYS A 9 8.82 12.23 16.21
C LYS A 9 9.34 11.69 14.88
N GLY A 10 8.56 11.82 13.81
CA GLY A 10 8.87 11.29 12.49
C GLY A 10 7.79 11.63 11.47
N VAL A 11 7.97 11.10 10.27
CA VAL A 11 7.01 11.21 9.15
C VAL A 11 6.55 9.82 8.75
N VAL A 12 5.27 9.67 8.41
CA VAL A 12 4.72 8.43 7.81
C VAL A 12 4.02 8.78 6.50
N LEU A 13 4.38 8.11 5.41
CA LEU A 13 3.67 8.14 4.13
C LEU A 13 2.74 6.93 4.03
N LEU A 14 1.43 7.16 3.77
CA LEU A 14 0.42 6.11 3.69
C LEU A 14 0.01 5.88 2.24
N ALA A 15 0.45 4.77 1.66
CA ALA A 15 0.17 4.32 0.30
C ALA A 15 -1.06 3.39 0.26
N HIS A 16 -2.08 3.79 -0.50
CA HIS A 16 -3.33 3.03 -0.65
C HIS A 16 -3.20 1.85 -1.63
N GLY A 17 -4.15 0.93 -1.55
CA GLY A 17 -4.22 -0.26 -2.41
C GLY A 17 -4.86 0.00 -3.78
N PHE A 18 -5.06 -1.11 -4.52
CA PHE A 18 -5.72 -1.12 -5.82
C PHE A 18 -7.17 -0.63 -5.71
N MET A 19 -7.60 0.21 -6.64
CA MET A 19 -8.93 0.85 -6.60
C MET A 19 -9.20 1.57 -5.26
N GLY A 20 -8.13 1.92 -4.53
CA GLY A 20 -8.18 2.71 -3.32
C GLY A 20 -7.87 4.18 -3.57
N TYR A 21 -7.99 4.99 -2.54
CA TYR A 21 -7.66 6.41 -2.52
C TYR A 21 -7.39 6.86 -1.08
N LYS A 22 -6.79 8.02 -0.92
CA LYS A 22 -6.33 8.53 0.40
C LYS A 22 -7.43 8.72 1.45
N GLU A 23 -8.70 8.83 1.04
CA GLU A 23 -9.86 8.94 1.92
C GLU A 23 -10.60 7.60 2.08
N TYR A 24 -10.08 6.50 1.49
CA TYR A 24 -10.73 5.20 1.52
C TYR A 24 -10.64 4.52 2.90
N GLY A 25 -11.78 4.08 3.42
CA GLY A 25 -11.87 3.22 4.60
C GLY A 25 -11.03 3.70 5.77
N MET A 26 -10.10 2.87 6.22
CA MET A 26 -9.29 3.08 7.42
C MET A 26 -8.23 4.20 7.31
N PHE A 27 -7.89 4.71 6.10
CA PHE A 27 -6.77 5.64 5.93
C PHE A 27 -6.89 6.95 6.70
N PRO A 28 -8.06 7.64 6.75
CA PRO A 28 -8.22 8.83 7.57
C PRO A 28 -7.98 8.56 9.05
N TRP A 29 -8.52 7.45 9.55
CA TRP A 29 -8.36 7.03 10.94
C TRP A 29 -6.90 6.67 11.25
N LEU A 30 -6.25 5.85 10.44
CA LEU A 30 -4.84 5.50 10.61
C LEU A 30 -3.94 6.75 10.66
N ALA A 31 -4.17 7.70 9.76
CA ALA A 31 -3.38 8.93 9.75
C ALA A 31 -3.59 9.77 11.01
N GLN A 32 -4.79 9.76 11.57
CA GLN A 32 -5.08 10.40 12.87
C GLN A 32 -4.34 9.67 14.00
N GLN A 33 -4.38 8.33 14.03
CA GLN A 33 -3.67 7.55 15.03
C GLN A 33 -2.15 7.78 14.99
N PHE A 34 -1.54 7.81 13.81
CA PHE A 34 -0.12 8.18 13.67
C PHE A 34 0.16 9.59 14.19
N ALA A 35 -0.73 10.54 13.94
CA ALA A 35 -0.57 11.90 14.48
C ALA A 35 -0.69 11.96 16.01
N GLU A 36 -1.55 11.16 16.60
CA GLU A 36 -1.69 11.03 18.06
C GLU A 36 -0.46 10.38 18.71
N LEU A 37 0.21 9.45 18.01
CA LEU A 37 1.52 8.92 18.40
C LEU A 37 2.67 9.93 18.26
N GLY A 38 2.44 11.05 17.60
CA GLY A 38 3.43 12.11 17.41
C GLY A 38 4.10 12.14 16.03
N TYR A 39 3.57 11.45 15.03
CA TYR A 39 4.10 11.47 13.66
C TYR A 39 3.35 12.47 12.77
N ILE A 40 4.02 13.00 11.76
CA ILE A 40 3.37 13.70 10.65
C ILE A 40 2.92 12.63 9.65
N ALA A 41 1.62 12.44 9.50
CA ALA A 41 1.07 11.44 8.60
C ALA A 41 0.59 12.07 7.29
N HIS A 42 1.15 11.62 6.18
CA HIS A 42 0.75 12.04 4.84
C HIS A 42 -0.02 10.93 4.13
N ARG A 43 -1.28 11.17 3.84
CA ARG A 43 -2.09 10.37 2.91
C ARG A 43 -2.07 11.03 1.54
N PHE A 44 -1.93 10.26 0.50
CA PHE A 44 -1.87 10.77 -0.88
C PHE A 44 -2.63 9.83 -1.84
N ASN A 45 -2.99 10.34 -2.99
CA ASN A 45 -3.45 9.53 -4.11
C ASN A 45 -2.27 9.33 -5.05
N PHE A 46 -2.05 8.10 -5.49
CA PHE A 46 -1.11 7.85 -6.59
C PHE A 46 -1.53 8.63 -7.83
N SER A 47 -0.58 9.16 -8.59
CA SER A 47 -0.82 10.00 -9.77
C SER A 47 -1.72 9.34 -10.81
N HIS A 48 -1.66 8.00 -10.90
CA HIS A 48 -2.45 7.17 -11.79
C HIS A 48 -3.55 6.39 -11.06
N SER A 49 -4.03 6.89 -9.91
CA SER A 49 -5.18 6.30 -9.21
C SER A 49 -6.53 6.63 -9.85
N GLY A 50 -6.57 7.57 -10.78
CA GLY A 50 -7.81 8.09 -11.35
C GLY A 50 -8.55 9.09 -10.47
N MET A 51 -7.93 9.51 -9.35
CA MET A 51 -8.52 10.44 -8.38
C MET A 51 -8.07 11.87 -8.62
N LEU A 52 -9.00 12.81 -8.51
CA LEU A 52 -8.70 14.24 -8.45
C LEU A 52 -8.70 14.75 -7.00
N PRO A 53 -8.03 15.86 -6.68
CA PRO A 53 -8.07 16.47 -5.35
C PRO A 53 -9.49 16.92 -4.97
N GLY A 54 -10.02 16.38 -3.88
CA GLY A 54 -11.29 16.83 -3.27
C GLY A 54 -12.55 16.18 -3.83
N ASP A 55 -12.43 15.24 -4.76
CA ASP A 55 -13.56 14.73 -5.51
C ASP A 55 -13.97 13.30 -5.18
N GLY A 56 -15.08 12.91 -5.78
CA GLY A 56 -15.60 11.56 -5.77
C GLY A 56 -14.64 10.56 -6.44
N PRO A 57 -14.97 9.28 -6.39
CA PRO A 57 -14.05 8.25 -6.85
C PRO A 57 -13.89 8.26 -8.36
N PHE A 58 -12.66 8.14 -8.82
CA PHE A 58 -12.24 7.80 -10.18
C PHE A 58 -12.80 8.69 -11.31
N GLU A 59 -12.66 10.01 -11.19
CA GLU A 59 -13.07 10.94 -12.25
C GLU A 59 -12.17 10.89 -13.49
N ARG A 60 -10.92 10.42 -13.33
CA ARG A 60 -9.93 10.28 -14.40
C ARG A 60 -9.60 8.81 -14.68
N VAL A 61 -10.62 8.08 -15.16
CA VAL A 61 -10.50 6.63 -15.45
C VAL A 61 -9.38 6.31 -16.44
N GLU A 62 -9.06 7.23 -17.34
CA GLU A 62 -7.98 7.09 -18.31
C GLU A 62 -6.58 7.10 -17.65
N LEU A 63 -6.42 7.74 -16.51
CA LEU A 63 -5.18 7.67 -15.73
C LEU A 63 -5.06 6.32 -15.04
N PHE A 64 -6.18 5.78 -14.53
CA PHE A 64 -6.19 4.48 -13.90
C PHE A 64 -5.74 3.37 -14.85
N GLU A 65 -6.14 3.43 -16.11
CA GLU A 65 -5.72 2.48 -17.15
C GLU A 65 -4.19 2.47 -17.36
N GLN A 66 -3.53 3.59 -17.09
CA GLN A 66 -2.08 3.76 -17.22
C GLN A 66 -1.31 3.43 -15.92
N ALA A 67 -2.01 2.99 -14.86
CA ALA A 67 -1.38 2.68 -13.58
C ALA A 67 -0.50 1.44 -13.67
N THR A 68 0.78 1.58 -13.33
CA THR A 68 1.78 0.51 -13.30
C THR A 68 2.53 0.52 -11.96
N TRP A 69 3.35 -0.51 -11.71
CA TRP A 69 4.22 -0.52 -10.53
C TRP A 69 5.27 0.59 -10.60
N ASN A 70 5.89 0.78 -11.77
CA ASN A 70 6.91 1.80 -11.95
C ASN A 70 6.37 3.20 -11.69
N ARG A 71 5.14 3.51 -12.12
CA ARG A 71 4.47 4.78 -11.80
C ARG A 71 4.26 4.98 -10.30
N GLN A 72 3.89 3.93 -9.58
CA GLN A 72 3.70 4.02 -8.14
C GLN A 72 5.03 4.16 -7.38
N VAL A 73 6.08 3.50 -7.85
CA VAL A 73 7.44 3.66 -7.31
C VAL A 73 7.96 5.09 -7.54
N GLU A 74 7.74 5.64 -8.73
CA GLU A 74 8.08 7.03 -9.10
C GLU A 74 7.36 8.05 -8.19
N ASP A 75 6.06 7.85 -7.94
CA ASP A 75 5.29 8.68 -7.00
C ASP A 75 5.87 8.64 -5.58
N LEU A 76 6.25 7.45 -5.09
CA LEU A 76 6.87 7.30 -3.77
C LEU A 76 8.23 7.99 -3.70
N GLU A 77 9.06 7.88 -4.74
CA GLU A 77 10.36 8.58 -4.82
C GLU A 77 10.19 10.10 -4.72
N ILE A 78 9.25 10.66 -5.50
CA ILE A 78 8.92 12.10 -5.48
C ILE A 78 8.43 12.52 -4.09
N LEU A 79 7.51 11.75 -3.50
CA LEU A 79 6.92 12.09 -2.20
C LEU A 79 7.95 11.98 -1.07
N VAL A 80 8.76 10.92 -1.05
CA VAL A 80 9.85 10.76 -0.06
C VAL A 80 10.80 11.94 -0.15
N SER A 81 11.24 12.30 -1.35
CA SER A 81 12.12 13.45 -1.58
C SER A 81 11.51 14.77 -1.08
N ALA A 82 10.19 14.93 -1.18
CA ALA A 82 9.49 16.13 -0.74
C ALA A 82 9.28 16.24 0.77
N VAL A 83 9.19 15.10 1.49
CA VAL A 83 8.83 15.10 2.92
C VAL A 83 9.97 14.68 3.83
N LYS A 84 10.99 14.01 3.33
CA LYS A 84 12.16 13.55 4.11
C LYS A 84 12.89 14.74 4.70
N LYS A 85 13.22 14.65 5.99
CA LYS A 85 13.99 15.66 6.72
C LYS A 85 15.21 15.00 7.33
N PRO A 86 16.38 15.68 7.38
CA PRO A 86 17.64 15.08 7.84
C PRO A 86 17.62 14.50 9.25
N ASP A 87 16.87 15.15 10.15
CA ASP A 87 16.85 14.80 11.59
C ASP A 87 15.52 14.18 12.03
N MET A 88 14.77 13.57 11.10
CA MET A 88 13.46 13.02 11.39
C MET A 88 13.27 11.70 10.68
N PRO A 89 13.02 10.59 11.41
CA PRO A 89 12.79 9.30 10.79
C PRO A 89 11.56 9.32 9.88
N LEU A 90 11.66 8.60 8.78
CA LEU A 90 10.62 8.42 7.77
C LEU A 90 10.21 6.96 7.71
N TYR A 91 8.93 6.70 7.85
CA TYR A 91 8.34 5.37 7.69
C TYR A 91 7.40 5.34 6.48
N LEU A 92 7.39 4.23 5.79
CA LEU A 92 6.43 3.96 4.72
C LEU A 92 5.36 3.00 5.23
N PHE A 93 4.10 3.33 5.02
CA PHE A 93 2.97 2.44 5.24
C PHE A 93 2.32 2.11 3.90
N GLY A 94 2.16 0.84 3.58
CA GLY A 94 1.50 0.39 2.36
C GLY A 94 0.43 -0.66 2.62
N HIS A 95 -0.80 -0.45 2.12
CA HIS A 95 -1.87 -1.43 2.15
C HIS A 95 -2.02 -2.11 0.80
N SER A 96 -2.10 -3.45 0.79
CA SER A 96 -2.36 -4.23 -0.42
C SER A 96 -1.36 -3.88 -1.54
N ARG A 97 -1.81 -3.40 -2.71
CA ARG A 97 -0.96 -2.90 -3.79
C ARG A 97 0.03 -1.83 -3.32
N GLY A 98 -0.36 -0.95 -2.39
CA GLY A 98 0.55 0.04 -1.79
C GLY A 98 1.68 -0.60 -0.98
N GLY A 99 1.46 -1.79 -0.41
CA GLY A 99 2.51 -2.58 0.24
C GLY A 99 3.55 -3.09 -0.75
N VAL A 100 3.10 -3.60 -1.90
CA VAL A 100 4.00 -4.01 -3.01
C VAL A 100 4.83 -2.82 -3.48
N SER A 101 4.20 -1.66 -3.74
CA SER A 101 4.92 -0.46 -4.19
C SER A 101 5.95 0.03 -3.16
N THR A 102 5.61 -0.07 -1.87
CA THR A 102 6.54 0.24 -0.77
C THR A 102 7.76 -0.66 -0.79
N LEU A 103 7.55 -1.99 -0.87
CA LEU A 103 8.65 -2.95 -0.90
C LEU A 103 9.48 -2.85 -2.18
N LEU A 104 8.86 -2.63 -3.35
CA LEU A 104 9.57 -2.37 -4.61
C LEU A 104 10.46 -1.13 -4.50
N SER A 105 9.94 -0.04 -3.92
CA SER A 105 10.70 1.21 -3.79
C SER A 105 11.94 1.05 -2.90
N LEU A 106 11.81 0.31 -1.79
CA LEU A 106 12.92 0.01 -0.88
C LEU A 106 13.90 -1.00 -1.51
N GLY A 107 13.42 -2.13 -2.04
CA GLY A 107 14.25 -3.17 -2.61
C GLY A 107 15.02 -2.73 -3.86
N ARG A 108 14.43 -1.85 -4.68
CA ARG A 108 15.11 -1.19 -5.80
C ARG A 108 16.04 -0.05 -5.36
N ARG A 109 16.03 0.30 -4.07
CA ARG A 109 16.83 1.38 -3.47
C ARG A 109 16.60 2.75 -4.10
N VAL A 110 15.40 3.02 -4.60
CA VAL A 110 15.00 4.33 -5.15
C VAL A 110 14.50 5.27 -4.04
N VAL A 111 14.12 4.73 -2.89
CA VAL A 111 13.79 5.50 -1.69
C VAL A 111 14.59 5.01 -0.49
N GLU A 112 14.84 5.92 0.44
CA GLU A 112 15.40 5.61 1.75
C GLU A 112 14.38 5.93 2.84
N ALA A 113 14.10 4.96 3.68
CA ALA A 113 13.25 5.11 4.86
C ALA A 113 13.90 4.42 6.07
N ASP A 114 13.44 4.73 7.27
CA ASP A 114 13.94 4.14 8.53
C ASP A 114 13.18 2.86 8.90
N GLY A 115 12.10 2.57 8.18
CA GLY A 115 11.34 1.33 8.28
C GLY A 115 10.08 1.36 7.44
N ALA A 116 9.41 0.21 7.33
CA ALA A 116 8.17 0.10 6.58
C ALA A 116 7.15 -0.78 7.31
N ILE A 117 5.88 -0.51 7.04
CA ILE A 117 4.72 -1.28 7.51
C ILE A 117 3.94 -1.68 6.26
N VAL A 118 3.75 -2.97 6.04
CA VAL A 118 2.91 -3.46 4.94
C VAL A 118 1.73 -4.24 5.49
N LEU A 119 0.54 -3.80 5.11
CA LEU A 119 -0.73 -4.37 5.56
C LEU A 119 -1.42 -5.10 4.40
N SER A 120 -1.73 -6.39 4.59
CA SER A 120 -2.44 -7.24 3.62
C SER A 120 -1.83 -7.16 2.21
N SER A 121 -0.48 -7.14 2.14
CA SER A 121 0.27 -7.01 0.88
C SER A 121 0.38 -8.35 0.16
N PRO A 122 0.18 -8.39 -1.18
CA PRO A 122 0.68 -9.51 -1.99
C PRO A 122 2.19 -9.68 -1.84
N SER A 123 2.66 -10.89 -2.04
CA SER A 123 4.10 -11.25 -2.07
C SER A 123 4.70 -11.24 -3.47
N HIS A 124 3.88 -11.01 -4.50
CA HIS A 124 4.30 -11.00 -5.91
C HIS A 124 3.67 -9.83 -6.66
N CYS A 125 4.41 -9.27 -7.62
CA CYS A 125 3.89 -8.24 -8.52
C CYS A 125 2.89 -8.81 -9.52
N LEU A 126 3.18 -9.98 -10.09
CA LEU A 126 2.35 -10.64 -11.08
C LEU A 126 1.44 -11.67 -10.41
N THR A 127 0.18 -11.31 -10.22
CA THR A 127 -0.86 -12.17 -9.63
C THR A 127 -1.88 -12.67 -10.65
N MET A 128 -1.72 -12.32 -11.92
CA MET A 128 -2.61 -12.72 -13.02
C MET A 128 -2.30 -14.13 -13.50
N THR A 129 -3.33 -14.94 -13.75
CA THR A 129 -3.18 -16.23 -14.42
C THR A 129 -2.68 -16.04 -15.85
N GLN A 130 -2.12 -17.10 -16.44
CA GLN A 130 -1.66 -17.06 -17.84
C GLN A 130 -2.80 -16.66 -18.81
N GLU A 131 -4.01 -17.19 -18.61
CA GLU A 131 -5.18 -16.87 -19.42
C GLU A 131 -5.55 -15.38 -19.32
N GLN A 132 -5.49 -14.79 -18.11
CA GLN A 132 -5.71 -13.36 -17.91
C GLN A 132 -4.64 -12.50 -18.59
N GLN A 133 -3.38 -12.92 -18.53
CA GLN A 133 -2.26 -12.24 -19.21
C GLN A 133 -2.47 -12.25 -20.73
N GLU A 134 -2.75 -13.42 -21.32
CA GLU A 134 -3.00 -13.58 -22.76
C GLU A 134 -4.22 -12.72 -23.20
N SER A 135 -5.30 -12.74 -22.41
CA SER A 135 -6.49 -11.93 -22.67
C SER A 135 -6.18 -10.42 -22.62
N LEU A 136 -5.43 -9.96 -21.62
CA LEU A 136 -5.05 -8.56 -21.48
C LEU A 136 -4.16 -8.11 -22.66
N LEU A 137 -3.18 -8.93 -23.07
CA LEU A 137 -2.32 -8.62 -24.18
C LEU A 137 -3.08 -8.55 -25.51
N ALA A 138 -4.03 -9.44 -25.72
CA ALA A 138 -4.86 -9.48 -26.93
C ALA A 138 -5.85 -8.30 -27.01
N ALA A 139 -6.51 -7.98 -25.90
CA ALA A 139 -7.51 -6.91 -25.83
C ALA A 139 -6.90 -5.50 -25.67
N GLY A 140 -5.66 -5.41 -25.11
CA GLY A 140 -5.00 -4.15 -24.80
C GLY A 140 -5.38 -3.56 -23.43
N SER A 141 -6.56 -3.91 -22.92
CA SER A 141 -7.00 -3.56 -21.56
C SER A 141 -7.98 -4.61 -21.01
N MET A 142 -8.15 -4.63 -19.70
CA MET A 142 -9.06 -5.51 -18.98
C MET A 142 -10.05 -4.68 -18.16
N GLU A 143 -11.33 -4.98 -18.28
CA GLU A 143 -12.38 -4.35 -17.50
C GLU A 143 -12.33 -4.78 -16.03
N LEU A 144 -12.51 -3.80 -15.15
CA LEU A 144 -12.47 -3.94 -13.70
C LEU A 144 -13.72 -3.28 -13.11
N PRO A 145 -14.84 -3.98 -12.99
CA PRO A 145 -16.04 -3.41 -12.41
C PRO A 145 -15.85 -3.12 -10.92
N SER A 146 -16.13 -1.88 -10.51
CA SER A 146 -16.10 -1.47 -9.12
C SER A 146 -17.48 -1.63 -8.48
N GLY A 147 -17.63 -2.64 -7.66
CA GLY A 147 -18.88 -2.83 -6.88
C GLY A 147 -19.13 -1.71 -5.86
N ARG A 148 -18.13 -0.88 -5.56
CA ARG A 148 -18.21 0.24 -4.61
C ARG A 148 -18.74 1.53 -5.23
N THR A 149 -18.37 1.79 -6.48
CA THR A 149 -18.69 3.05 -7.16
C THR A 149 -19.65 2.86 -8.34
N GLY A 150 -19.89 1.61 -8.74
CA GLY A 150 -20.67 1.28 -9.94
C GLY A 150 -19.99 1.63 -11.26
N GLN A 151 -18.73 2.09 -11.20
CA GLN A 151 -17.94 2.41 -12.39
C GLN A 151 -17.22 1.17 -12.91
N THR A 152 -16.92 1.13 -14.20
CA THR A 152 -15.97 0.18 -14.79
C THR A 152 -14.65 0.91 -15.02
N LEU A 153 -13.60 0.45 -14.34
CA LEU A 153 -12.23 0.88 -14.57
C LEU A 153 -11.55 -0.09 -15.55
N HIS A 154 -10.39 0.29 -16.05
CA HIS A 154 -9.62 -0.55 -16.97
C HIS A 154 -8.18 -0.69 -16.45
N ALA A 155 -7.63 -1.89 -16.48
CA ALA A 155 -6.19 -2.10 -16.37
C ALA A 155 -5.60 -2.23 -17.77
N GLY A 156 -4.69 -1.33 -18.14
CA GLY A 156 -4.04 -1.36 -19.43
C GLY A 156 -2.90 -2.38 -19.47
N LYS A 157 -2.57 -2.84 -20.70
CA LYS A 157 -1.49 -3.82 -20.92
C LYS A 157 -0.11 -3.34 -20.47
N ALA A 158 0.10 -2.02 -20.29
CA ALA A 158 1.35 -1.46 -19.78
C ALA A 158 1.71 -2.04 -18.40
N PHE A 159 0.70 -2.31 -17.55
CA PHE A 159 0.90 -2.96 -16.25
C PHE A 159 1.56 -4.35 -16.37
N LEU A 160 1.16 -5.13 -17.37
CA LEU A 160 1.74 -6.45 -17.59
C LEU A 160 3.08 -6.37 -18.35
N HIS A 161 3.17 -5.48 -19.36
CA HIS A 161 4.38 -5.32 -20.17
C HIS A 161 5.59 -4.98 -19.32
N GLU A 162 5.50 -4.04 -18.37
CA GLU A 162 6.66 -3.66 -17.53
C GLU A 162 7.22 -4.84 -16.73
N GLN A 163 6.36 -5.77 -16.31
CA GLN A 163 6.75 -6.94 -15.52
C GLN A 163 7.37 -8.04 -16.39
N LEU A 164 6.91 -8.17 -17.64
CA LEU A 164 7.48 -9.12 -18.61
C LEU A 164 8.80 -8.63 -19.20
N GLU A 165 8.96 -7.31 -19.37
CA GLU A 165 10.18 -6.68 -19.91
C GLU A 165 11.30 -6.59 -18.87
N ASP A 166 10.95 -6.44 -17.58
CA ASP A 166 11.89 -6.37 -16.46
C ASP A 166 11.44 -7.30 -15.31
N PRO A 167 11.57 -8.62 -15.48
CA PRO A 167 11.15 -9.57 -14.47
C PRO A 167 11.98 -9.49 -13.18
N GLU A 168 13.28 -9.14 -13.26
CA GLU A 168 14.14 -8.98 -12.08
C GLU A 168 13.74 -7.74 -11.26
N GLY A 169 13.42 -6.65 -11.92
CA GLY A 169 12.91 -5.44 -11.26
C GLY A 169 11.52 -5.63 -10.66
N HIS A 170 10.79 -6.69 -11.01
CA HIS A 170 9.47 -7.04 -10.47
C HIS A 170 9.46 -8.35 -9.66
N ASP A 171 10.62 -8.94 -9.40
CA ASP A 171 10.76 -10.03 -8.42
C ASP A 171 10.68 -9.49 -6.99
N LEU A 172 9.44 -9.37 -6.49
CA LEU A 172 9.19 -8.74 -5.19
C LEU A 172 9.89 -9.46 -4.05
N LEU A 173 9.91 -10.78 -4.01
CA LEU A 173 10.57 -11.54 -2.95
C LEU A 173 12.10 -11.41 -3.03
N GLY A 174 12.66 -11.47 -4.24
CA GLY A 174 14.08 -11.23 -4.44
C GLY A 174 14.50 -9.83 -4.02
N LEU A 175 13.72 -8.81 -4.38
CA LEU A 175 13.97 -7.42 -3.98
C LEU A 175 13.76 -7.22 -2.47
N ALA A 176 12.70 -7.80 -1.88
CA ALA A 176 12.44 -7.71 -0.44
C ALA A 176 13.58 -8.31 0.40
N SER A 177 14.23 -9.37 -0.08
CA SER A 177 15.38 -9.97 0.61
C SER A 177 16.61 -9.04 0.73
N THR A 178 16.65 -7.95 -0.04
CA THR A 178 17.72 -6.94 -0.01
C THR A 178 17.42 -5.74 0.88
N ILE A 179 16.22 -5.70 1.49
CA ILE A 179 15.80 -4.61 2.37
C ILE A 179 16.45 -4.81 3.75
N ASP A 180 17.24 -3.84 4.16
CA ASP A 180 18.02 -3.85 5.40
C ASP A 180 17.34 -3.12 6.57
N VAL A 181 16.31 -2.32 6.29
CA VAL A 181 15.52 -1.62 7.32
C VAL A 181 14.45 -2.53 7.94
N PRO A 182 14.00 -2.26 9.18
CA PRO A 182 12.92 -3.01 9.80
C PRO A 182 11.62 -2.93 8.99
N VAL A 183 10.94 -4.07 8.81
CA VAL A 183 9.63 -4.15 8.13
C VAL A 183 8.64 -4.89 9.01
N LEU A 184 7.52 -4.24 9.31
CA LEU A 184 6.36 -4.88 9.93
C LEU A 184 5.39 -5.35 8.85
N VAL A 185 5.16 -6.65 8.78
CA VAL A 185 4.13 -7.27 7.93
C VAL A 185 2.90 -7.54 8.79
N VAL A 186 1.77 -6.90 8.48
CA VAL A 186 0.49 -7.10 9.17
C VAL A 186 -0.48 -7.77 8.20
N HIS A 187 -1.12 -8.86 8.60
CA HIS A 187 -2.04 -9.58 7.72
C HIS A 187 -3.24 -10.14 8.47
N GLY A 188 -4.44 -9.96 7.93
CA GLY A 188 -5.64 -10.61 8.46
C GLY A 188 -5.65 -12.11 8.15
N ASP A 189 -5.87 -12.96 9.14
CA ASP A 189 -5.84 -14.43 8.94
C ASP A 189 -7.07 -14.97 8.17
N LYS A 190 -8.05 -14.11 7.90
CA LYS A 190 -9.26 -14.38 7.10
C LYS A 190 -9.35 -13.48 5.86
N ASP A 191 -8.21 -13.02 5.34
CA ASP A 191 -8.18 -12.22 4.11
C ASP A 191 -8.58 -13.07 2.89
N PRO A 192 -9.74 -12.78 2.25
CA PRO A 192 -10.20 -13.52 1.08
C PRO A 192 -9.61 -13.00 -0.25
N THR A 193 -8.93 -11.85 -0.21
CA THR A 193 -8.42 -11.14 -1.39
C THR A 193 -6.94 -11.44 -1.62
N VAL A 194 -6.15 -11.34 -0.56
CA VAL A 194 -4.72 -11.68 -0.55
C VAL A 194 -4.51 -12.78 0.49
N PRO A 195 -4.11 -13.98 0.08
CA PRO A 195 -3.92 -15.08 1.02
C PRO A 195 -2.94 -14.73 2.15
N PRO A 196 -3.23 -15.12 3.41
CA PRO A 196 -2.33 -14.88 4.54
C PRO A 196 -0.91 -15.44 4.35
N SER A 197 -0.75 -16.49 3.52
CA SER A 197 0.56 -17.02 3.12
C SER A 197 1.48 -16.00 2.48
N CYS A 198 0.92 -14.94 1.83
CA CYS A 198 1.72 -13.84 1.31
C CYS A 198 2.47 -13.10 2.43
N GLY A 199 1.85 -12.97 3.60
CA GLY A 199 2.51 -12.40 4.78
C GLY A 199 3.67 -13.28 5.27
N GLU A 200 3.49 -14.62 5.28
CA GLU A 200 4.53 -15.59 5.64
C GLU A 200 5.68 -15.57 4.63
N GLU A 201 5.38 -15.53 3.33
CA GLU A 201 6.36 -15.45 2.26
C GLU A 201 7.22 -14.19 2.37
N LEU A 202 6.59 -13.01 2.57
CA LEU A 202 7.30 -11.75 2.77
C LEU A 202 8.19 -11.80 4.00
N GLN A 203 7.67 -12.24 5.13
CA GLN A 203 8.44 -12.34 6.37
C GLN A 203 9.62 -13.30 6.24
N SER A 204 9.47 -14.39 5.45
CA SER A 204 10.52 -15.39 5.28
C SER A 204 11.77 -14.89 4.55
N VAL A 205 11.66 -13.82 3.75
CA VAL A 205 12.76 -13.25 2.98
C VAL A 205 13.28 -11.93 3.56
N LEU A 206 12.49 -11.22 4.38
CA LEU A 206 12.88 -9.96 5.01
C LEU A 206 13.83 -10.24 6.19
N GLU A 207 15.07 -9.78 6.12
CA GLU A 207 16.08 -9.98 7.17
C GLU A 207 15.62 -9.41 8.52
N ASN A 208 15.04 -8.21 8.51
CA ASN A 208 14.50 -7.53 9.68
C ASN A 208 12.96 -7.50 9.66
N GLY A 209 12.34 -8.59 9.20
CA GLY A 209 10.89 -8.74 9.07
C GLY A 209 10.23 -9.21 10.36
N THR A 210 9.15 -8.55 10.76
CA THR A 210 8.25 -8.99 11.83
C THR A 210 6.87 -9.23 11.26
N LEU A 211 6.27 -10.40 11.50
CA LEU A 211 4.91 -10.73 11.06
C LEU A 211 3.93 -10.66 12.23
N ALA A 212 2.82 -9.95 12.01
CA ALA A 212 1.69 -9.88 12.91
C ALA A 212 0.42 -10.34 12.19
N PHE A 213 -0.11 -11.51 12.56
CA PHE A 213 -1.43 -11.93 12.11
C PHE A 213 -2.53 -11.32 12.96
N ILE A 214 -3.59 -10.87 12.31
CA ILE A 214 -4.77 -10.28 12.95
C ILE A 214 -5.91 -11.30 12.90
N PRO A 215 -6.28 -11.91 14.04
CA PRO A 215 -7.31 -12.93 14.06
C PRO A 215 -8.67 -12.42 13.58
N GLY A 216 -9.30 -13.14 12.65
CA GLY A 216 -10.58 -12.76 12.03
C GLY A 216 -10.52 -11.57 11.09
N GLY A 217 -9.32 -11.01 10.83
CA GLY A 217 -9.14 -9.88 9.93
C GLY A 217 -9.30 -10.25 8.46
N ASN A 218 -10.12 -9.51 7.75
CA ASN A 218 -10.21 -9.56 6.29
C ASN A 218 -9.23 -8.57 5.65
N HIS A 219 -9.28 -8.42 4.32
CA HIS A 219 -8.38 -7.57 3.52
C HIS A 219 -8.31 -6.09 3.97
N VAL A 220 -9.36 -5.57 4.56
CA VAL A 220 -9.48 -4.19 5.07
C VAL A 220 -9.70 -4.16 6.59
N LEU A 221 -9.33 -5.26 7.29
CA LEU A 221 -9.48 -5.39 8.74
C LEU A 221 -10.93 -5.13 9.22
N ASN A 222 -11.90 -5.64 8.48
CA ASN A 222 -13.34 -5.51 8.74
C ASN A 222 -13.84 -4.06 8.81
N THR A 223 -13.11 -3.12 8.20
CA THR A 223 -13.46 -1.70 8.17
C THR A 223 -14.45 -1.42 7.05
N THR A 224 -15.41 -0.54 7.30
CA THR A 224 -16.36 -0.06 6.29
C THR A 224 -15.76 1.05 5.43
N ASN A 225 -16.41 1.38 4.33
CA ASN A 225 -16.10 2.58 3.54
C ASN A 225 -17.42 3.29 3.17
N PRO A 226 -17.62 4.55 3.58
CA PRO A 226 -16.70 5.37 4.36
C PRO A 226 -16.51 4.89 5.79
N PHE A 227 -15.39 5.27 6.41
CA PHE A 227 -15.10 5.08 7.82
C PHE A 227 -14.70 6.42 8.44
N PRO A 228 -15.41 6.91 9.49
CA PRO A 228 -15.14 8.19 10.12
C PRO A 228 -13.75 8.23 10.78
N VAL A 229 -13.11 9.40 10.75
CA VAL A 229 -11.79 9.59 11.38
C VAL A 229 -11.82 9.38 12.90
N ASP A 230 -12.95 9.69 13.52
CA ASP A 230 -13.26 9.51 14.95
C ASP A 230 -14.14 8.27 15.22
N GLY A 231 -14.28 7.40 14.20
CA GLY A 231 -15.07 6.17 14.30
C GLY A 231 -14.42 5.15 15.22
N GLU A 232 -15.25 4.35 15.89
CA GLU A 232 -14.77 3.23 16.69
C GLU A 232 -14.24 2.12 15.76
N PRO A 233 -12.95 1.71 15.91
CA PRO A 233 -12.37 0.72 15.04
C PRO A 233 -12.98 -0.68 15.29
N SER A 234 -12.99 -1.53 14.26
CA SER A 234 -13.22 -2.96 14.48
C SER A 234 -12.14 -3.54 15.41
N GLU A 235 -12.41 -4.67 16.04
CA GLU A 235 -11.40 -5.39 16.83
C GLU A 235 -10.14 -5.67 16.02
N GLN A 236 -10.31 -5.96 14.71
CA GLN A 236 -9.24 -6.26 13.79
C GLN A 236 -8.39 -5.03 13.46
N LEU A 237 -9.03 -3.88 13.21
CA LEU A 237 -8.30 -2.63 12.98
C LEU A 237 -7.57 -2.17 14.24
N ALA A 238 -8.21 -2.28 15.41
CA ALA A 238 -7.59 -1.98 16.69
C ALA A 238 -6.40 -2.91 17.00
N GLY A 239 -6.53 -4.22 16.72
CA GLY A 239 -5.45 -5.18 16.89
C GLY A 239 -4.26 -4.91 15.97
N ALA A 240 -4.51 -4.55 14.70
CA ALA A 240 -3.47 -4.14 13.77
C ALA A 240 -2.78 -2.86 14.23
N TRP A 241 -3.54 -1.89 14.70
CA TRP A 241 -2.99 -0.65 15.25
C TRP A 241 -2.09 -0.90 16.46
N LEU A 242 -2.52 -1.74 17.40
CA LEU A 242 -1.69 -2.12 18.55
C LEU A 242 -0.36 -2.75 18.13
N SER A 243 -0.36 -3.59 17.09
CA SER A 243 0.85 -4.17 16.53
C SER A 243 1.78 -3.10 15.94
N ILE A 244 1.22 -2.12 15.23
CA ILE A 244 1.95 -0.99 14.65
C ILE A 244 2.54 -0.11 15.76
N GLU A 245 1.73 0.27 16.74
CA GLU A 245 2.16 1.10 17.88
C GLU A 245 3.30 0.43 18.66
N THR A 246 3.17 -0.86 18.94
CA THR A 246 4.20 -1.65 19.63
C THR A 246 5.50 -1.69 18.84
N TRP A 247 5.41 -1.84 17.52
CA TRP A 247 6.58 -1.91 16.65
C TRP A 247 7.30 -0.55 16.50
N LEU A 248 6.59 0.56 16.61
CA LEU A 248 7.13 1.92 16.56
C LEU A 248 7.68 2.43 17.90
N SER A 249 7.50 1.67 19.00
CA SER A 249 7.94 2.03 20.36
C SER A 249 9.40 1.68 20.57
#